data_13647f976b50a265a5a5e73be151e121
#
_entry.id   13647f976b50a265a5a5e73be151e121
#
_cell.length_a   1.000
_cell.length_b   1.000
_cell.length_c   1.000
_cell.angle_alpha   90.00
_cell.angle_beta   90.00
_cell.angle_gamma   90.00
#
_symmetry.space_group_name_H-M   'P 1'
#
loop_
_entity.id
_entity.type
_entity.pdbx_description
1 polymer ?
#
loop_
_entity_poly.entity_id
_entity_poly.type
_entity_poly.pdbx_seq_one_letter_code
_entity_poly.pdbx_strand_id
1 'polypeptide(L)'
;MDRMLFGALLLLGVGVLSVRYLDRTGNAPATAAPVQVAAPPANSRSLVVRSSESGHFAVEARVDGRRIPFMIDTGASQITIRESDAARLGFHPKERDYTVRINTANGAGRAAQVDLRMVEVGDIVVRDLPALVIPDNMLNVNLLGMTFLSRVRWSHERGKLMLEQ
;
A
#
# COMPACT_ATOMS: atom_id res chain seq x y z
N MET A 1 -69.76 10.06 10.67
CA MET A 1 -68.55 9.26 10.37
C MET A 1 -67.90 9.65 9.05
N ASP A 2 -68.57 10.37 8.15
CA ASP A 2 -68.08 10.62 6.77
C ASP A 2 -67.13 11.80 6.58
N ARG A 3 -67.05 12.70 7.53
CA ARG A 3 -66.18 13.88 7.43
C ARG A 3 -64.69 13.58 7.68
N MET A 4 -64.36 12.52 8.43
CA MET A 4 -62.98 12.11 8.70
C MET A 4 -62.37 11.33 7.55
N LEU A 5 -63.14 10.58 6.78
CA LEU A 5 -62.71 9.82 5.62
C LEU A 5 -62.30 10.72 4.45
N PHE A 6 -62.99 11.84 4.23
CA PHE A 6 -62.67 12.81 3.18
C PHE A 6 -61.34 13.54 3.46
N GLY A 7 -61.02 13.86 4.74
CA GLY A 7 -59.75 14.49 5.09
C GLY A 7 -58.53 13.60 4.86
N ALA A 8 -58.66 12.31 5.15
CA ALA A 8 -57.60 11.34 4.94
C ALA A 8 -57.29 11.09 3.44
N LEU A 9 -58.32 11.09 2.60
CA LEU A 9 -58.14 10.90 1.17
C LEU A 9 -57.51 12.11 0.50
N LEU A 10 -57.79 13.33 0.98
CA LEU A 10 -57.19 14.58 0.47
C LEU A 10 -55.69 14.69 0.82
N LEU A 11 -55.33 14.28 2.03
CA LEU A 11 -53.90 14.24 2.43
C LEU A 11 -53.08 13.21 1.64
N LEU A 12 -53.64 12.03 1.34
CA LEU A 12 -53.00 11.06 0.52
C LEU A 12 -52.82 11.53 -0.94
N GLY A 13 -53.83 12.23 -1.49
CA GLY A 13 -53.75 12.81 -2.83
C GLY A 13 -52.66 13.87 -2.97
N VAL A 14 -52.54 14.75 -1.97
CA VAL A 14 -51.48 15.79 -1.97
C VAL A 14 -50.10 15.17 -1.85
N GLY A 15 -49.92 14.12 -1.03
CA GLY A 15 -48.66 13.43 -0.85
C GLY A 15 -48.17 12.78 -2.16
N VAL A 16 -49.05 12.09 -2.89
CA VAL A 16 -48.73 11.44 -4.17
C VAL A 16 -48.44 12.47 -5.26
N LEU A 17 -49.16 13.57 -5.31
CA LEU A 17 -48.88 14.64 -6.28
C LEU A 17 -47.52 15.36 -5.97
N SER A 18 -47.19 15.54 -4.70
CA SER A 18 -45.90 16.15 -4.33
C SER A 18 -44.72 15.29 -4.71
N VAL A 19 -44.82 13.97 -4.55
CA VAL A 19 -43.75 13.04 -4.97
C VAL A 19 -43.61 13.04 -6.50
N ARG A 20 -44.71 13.05 -7.26
CA ARG A 20 -44.64 13.09 -8.71
C ARG A 20 -44.20 14.43 -9.28
N TYR A 21 -44.39 15.53 -8.54
CA TYR A 21 -43.91 16.86 -8.95
C TYR A 21 -42.39 16.99 -8.73
N LEU A 22 -41.84 16.41 -7.67
CA LEU A 22 -40.40 16.36 -7.42
C LEU A 22 -39.64 15.48 -8.43
N ASP A 23 -40.25 14.38 -8.87
CA ASP A 23 -39.67 13.55 -9.94
C ASP A 23 -39.62 14.23 -11.31
N ARG A 24 -40.47 15.25 -11.53
CA ARG A 24 -40.48 16.01 -12.80
C ARG A 24 -39.52 17.19 -12.86
N THR A 25 -38.97 17.61 -11.74
CA THR A 25 -37.93 18.67 -11.69
C THR A 25 -36.52 18.11 -11.82
N GLY A 26 -36.32 17.12 -12.67
CA GLY A 26 -35.10 16.81 -13.40
C GLY A 26 -33.78 16.90 -12.63
N ASN A 27 -33.71 16.37 -11.41
CA ASN A 27 -32.42 15.97 -10.85
C ASN A 27 -32.28 14.47 -11.04
N ALA A 28 -32.04 14.05 -12.28
CA ALA A 28 -31.49 12.73 -12.52
C ALA A 28 -30.19 12.65 -11.70
N PRO A 29 -29.98 11.62 -10.86
CA PRO A 29 -28.70 11.39 -10.26
C PRO A 29 -27.70 11.34 -11.39
N ALA A 30 -26.69 12.21 -11.36
CA ALA A 30 -25.59 12.14 -12.30
C ALA A 30 -25.06 10.70 -12.22
N THR A 31 -25.35 9.90 -13.24
CA THR A 31 -24.76 8.57 -13.38
C THR A 31 -23.27 8.83 -13.43
N ALA A 32 -22.59 8.56 -12.33
CA ALA A 32 -21.14 8.63 -12.27
C ALA A 32 -20.66 7.75 -13.44
N ALA A 33 -20.06 8.37 -14.43
CA ALA A 33 -19.44 7.65 -15.53
C ALA A 33 -18.51 6.62 -14.90
N PRO A 34 -18.52 5.36 -15.37
CA PRO A 34 -17.58 4.37 -14.84
C PRO A 34 -16.19 4.95 -14.98
N VAL A 35 -15.48 5.05 -13.85
CA VAL A 35 -14.07 5.41 -13.85
C VAL A 35 -13.39 4.35 -14.69
N GLN A 36 -13.06 4.70 -15.93
CA GLN A 36 -12.22 3.87 -16.77
C GLN A 36 -10.86 3.80 -16.08
N VAL A 37 -10.61 2.69 -15.40
CA VAL A 37 -9.25 2.34 -14.99
C VAL A 37 -8.50 2.13 -16.30
N ALA A 38 -7.69 3.11 -16.66
CA ALA A 38 -6.83 3.02 -17.84
C ALA A 38 -5.99 1.75 -17.70
N ALA A 39 -6.00 0.91 -18.74
CA ALA A 39 -5.09 -0.22 -18.82
C ALA A 39 -3.64 0.32 -18.66
N PRO A 40 -2.77 -0.38 -17.93
CA PRO A 40 -1.38 0.04 -17.79
C PRO A 40 -0.77 0.23 -19.19
N PRO A 41 0.08 1.25 -19.39
CA PRO A 41 0.74 1.48 -20.66
C PRO A 41 1.52 0.22 -21.08
N ALA A 42 1.58 -0.09 -22.37
CA ALA A 42 2.17 -1.32 -22.93
C ALA A 42 3.66 -1.54 -22.56
N ASN A 43 4.31 -0.56 -21.91
CA ASN A 43 5.68 -0.62 -21.40
C ASN A 43 5.75 -0.58 -19.86
N SER A 44 4.65 -0.80 -19.13
CA SER A 44 4.70 -0.84 -17.67
C SER A 44 5.43 -2.10 -17.20
N ARG A 45 6.42 -1.91 -16.34
CA ARG A 45 7.06 -3.00 -15.63
C ARG A 45 6.12 -3.44 -14.51
N SER A 46 5.72 -4.69 -14.51
CA SER A 46 4.80 -5.21 -13.51
C SER A 46 5.29 -6.53 -12.92
N LEU A 47 5.01 -6.73 -11.63
CA LEU A 47 5.31 -7.95 -10.91
C LEU A 47 4.11 -8.35 -10.06
N VAL A 48 3.68 -9.60 -10.16
CA VAL A 48 2.66 -10.18 -9.30
C VAL A 48 3.32 -11.10 -8.27
N VAL A 49 3.16 -10.74 -6.99
CA VAL A 49 3.64 -11.54 -5.85
C VAL A 49 2.46 -12.23 -5.21
N ARG A 50 2.57 -13.54 -4.98
CA ARG A 50 1.54 -14.31 -4.26
C ARG A 50 1.86 -14.32 -2.77
N SER A 51 0.82 -14.29 -1.94
CA SER A 51 1.01 -14.48 -0.51
C SER A 51 1.51 -15.89 -0.20
N SER A 52 2.36 -16.00 0.81
CA SER A 52 2.70 -17.28 1.45
C SER A 52 1.49 -17.85 2.20
N GLU A 53 1.60 -19.06 2.71
CA GLU A 53 0.58 -19.69 3.59
C GLU A 53 0.32 -18.86 4.86
N SER A 54 1.33 -18.12 5.34
CA SER A 54 1.21 -17.20 6.48
C SER A 54 0.60 -15.83 6.12
N GLY A 55 0.20 -15.61 4.85
CA GLY A 55 -0.39 -14.37 4.39
C GLY A 55 0.61 -13.26 4.06
N HIS A 56 1.92 -13.50 4.18
CA HIS A 56 2.96 -12.52 3.88
C HIS A 56 3.39 -12.57 2.40
N PHE A 57 3.81 -11.42 1.88
CA PHE A 57 4.36 -11.29 0.53
C PHE A 57 5.88 -11.22 0.62
N ALA A 58 6.56 -12.24 0.10
CA ALA A 58 8.01 -12.31 0.07
C ALA A 58 8.51 -12.15 -1.37
N VAL A 59 9.61 -11.41 -1.53
CA VAL A 59 10.28 -11.20 -2.81
C VAL A 59 11.79 -11.31 -2.64
N GLU A 60 12.47 -11.76 -3.68
CA GLU A 60 13.90 -11.58 -3.80
C GLU A 60 14.16 -10.26 -4.52
N ALA A 61 14.87 -9.33 -3.87
CA ALA A 61 15.29 -8.09 -4.47
C ALA A 61 16.81 -8.10 -4.73
N ARG A 62 17.23 -7.36 -5.74
CA ARG A 62 18.64 -7.07 -5.96
C ARG A 62 18.93 -5.66 -5.47
N VAL A 63 19.77 -5.55 -4.44
CA VAL A 63 20.21 -4.28 -3.86
C VAL A 63 21.66 -4.06 -4.26
N ASP A 64 21.95 -2.98 -4.98
CA ASP A 64 23.28 -2.64 -5.49
C ASP A 64 23.99 -3.83 -6.17
N GLY A 65 23.19 -4.63 -6.89
CA GLY A 65 23.66 -5.81 -7.64
C GLY A 65 23.69 -7.13 -6.85
N ARG A 66 23.40 -7.12 -5.54
CA ARG A 66 23.39 -8.33 -4.70
C ARG A 66 21.98 -8.73 -4.30
N ARG A 67 21.69 -10.02 -4.37
CA ARG A 67 20.36 -10.57 -4.04
C ARG A 67 20.19 -10.75 -2.53
N ILE A 68 19.11 -10.24 -1.99
CA ILE A 68 18.66 -10.50 -0.63
C ILE A 68 17.14 -10.65 -0.58
N PRO A 69 16.62 -11.51 0.29
CA PRO A 69 15.18 -11.68 0.46
C PRO A 69 14.58 -10.53 1.26
N PHE A 70 13.37 -10.13 0.89
CA PHE A 70 12.56 -9.16 1.60
C PHE A 70 11.13 -9.65 1.81
N MET A 71 10.54 -9.23 2.90
CA MET A 71 9.09 -9.24 3.08
C MET A 71 8.55 -7.84 2.73
N ILE A 72 7.51 -7.78 1.89
CA ILE A 72 6.83 -6.51 1.59
C ILE A 72 5.99 -6.13 2.80
N ASP A 73 6.25 -4.94 3.34
CA ASP A 73 5.61 -4.46 4.56
C ASP A 73 5.19 -2.98 4.45
N THR A 74 3.89 -2.75 4.31
CA THR A 74 3.31 -1.40 4.27
C THR A 74 3.30 -0.70 5.64
N GLY A 75 3.52 -1.44 6.72
CA GLY A 75 3.68 -0.90 8.08
C GLY A 75 5.08 -0.38 8.35
N ALA A 76 6.08 -0.80 7.57
CA ALA A 76 7.44 -0.29 7.68
C ALA A 76 7.58 1.03 6.91
N SER A 77 7.94 2.12 7.62
CA SER A 77 8.11 3.44 7.00
C SER A 77 9.28 3.48 6.00
N GLN A 78 10.31 2.66 6.20
CA GLN A 78 11.51 2.60 5.37
C GLN A 78 11.86 1.15 5.02
N ILE A 79 12.69 0.99 3.97
CA ILE A 79 13.38 -0.28 3.77
C ILE A 79 14.22 -0.56 5.01
N THR A 80 14.13 -1.78 5.50
CA THR A 80 14.83 -2.19 6.71
C THR A 80 15.62 -3.46 6.43
N ILE A 81 16.91 -3.44 6.74
CA ILE A 81 17.85 -4.51 6.42
C ILE A 81 18.49 -5.00 7.72
N ARG A 82 18.56 -6.29 7.87
CA ARG A 82 19.30 -6.94 8.97
C ARG A 82 20.77 -6.61 8.87
N GLU A 83 21.44 -6.45 10.02
CA GLU A 83 22.87 -6.13 10.07
C GLU A 83 23.73 -7.14 9.29
N SER A 84 23.45 -8.43 9.43
CA SER A 84 24.13 -9.48 8.68
C SER A 84 23.95 -9.40 7.18
N ASP A 85 22.76 -9.02 6.70
CA ASP A 85 22.50 -8.83 5.27
C ASP A 85 23.08 -7.52 4.75
N ALA A 86 23.05 -6.45 5.56
CA ALA A 86 23.72 -5.18 5.26
C ALA A 86 25.22 -5.37 5.08
N ALA A 87 25.87 -6.16 5.93
CA ALA A 87 27.28 -6.53 5.78
C ALA A 87 27.56 -7.25 4.45
N ARG A 88 26.67 -8.13 4.00
CA ARG A 88 26.75 -8.79 2.68
C ARG A 88 26.63 -7.79 1.52
N LEU A 89 25.91 -6.68 1.72
CA LEU A 89 25.79 -5.58 0.75
C LEU A 89 27.02 -4.64 0.79
N GLY A 90 27.88 -4.75 1.80
CA GLY A 90 29.04 -3.90 1.99
C GLY A 90 28.82 -2.74 2.95
N PHE A 91 27.66 -2.70 3.62
CA PHE A 91 27.40 -1.74 4.69
C PHE A 91 27.88 -2.30 6.04
N HIS A 92 28.75 -1.60 6.71
CA HIS A 92 29.30 -1.98 8.01
C HIS A 92 29.18 -0.83 9.01
N PRO A 93 27.94 -0.47 9.43
CA PRO A 93 27.74 0.58 10.40
C PRO A 93 28.42 0.21 11.73
N LYS A 94 29.06 1.19 12.36
CA LYS A 94 29.66 1.04 13.68
C LYS A 94 28.60 1.36 14.74
N GLU A 95 28.83 0.98 16.00
CA GLU A 95 27.89 1.24 17.10
C GLU A 95 27.44 2.71 17.18
N ARG A 96 28.35 3.66 16.97
CA ARG A 96 28.05 5.10 16.94
C ARG A 96 27.11 5.55 15.81
N ASP A 97 26.95 4.75 14.76
CA ASP A 97 26.14 5.08 13.58
C ASP A 97 24.65 4.70 13.81
N TYR A 98 24.35 3.90 14.84
CA TYR A 98 23.00 3.52 15.24
C TYR A 98 22.32 4.65 16.02
N THR A 99 21.99 5.74 15.34
CA THR A 99 21.46 6.98 15.92
C THR A 99 19.94 7.11 15.78
N VAL A 100 19.32 6.42 14.81
CA VAL A 100 17.90 6.51 14.53
C VAL A 100 17.12 5.66 15.54
N ARG A 101 16.20 6.28 16.28
CA ARG A 101 15.29 5.56 17.19
C ARG A 101 14.21 4.86 16.39
N ILE A 102 13.98 3.59 16.68
CA ILE A 102 12.98 2.76 16.05
C ILE A 102 12.12 2.04 17.09
N ASN A 103 10.89 1.72 16.69
CA ASN A 103 10.02 0.79 17.40
C ASN A 103 9.72 -0.37 16.45
N THR A 104 10.06 -1.58 16.86
CA THR A 104 9.78 -2.81 16.14
C THR A 104 8.83 -3.69 16.94
N ALA A 105 8.34 -4.76 16.35
CA ALA A 105 7.56 -5.78 17.07
C ALA A 105 8.36 -6.39 18.26
N ASN A 106 9.70 -6.36 18.19
CA ASN A 106 10.60 -6.86 19.23
C ASN A 106 11.00 -5.78 20.25
N GLY A 107 10.38 -4.58 20.20
CA GLY A 107 10.59 -3.49 21.12
C GLY A 107 11.30 -2.27 20.53
N ALA A 108 11.60 -1.32 21.39
CA ALA A 108 12.32 -0.09 21.02
C ALA A 108 13.82 -0.35 20.88
N GLY A 109 14.43 0.28 19.89
CA GLY A 109 15.86 0.15 19.64
C GLY A 109 16.44 1.28 18.81
N ARG A 110 17.60 1.02 18.25
CA ARG A 110 18.30 1.95 17.36
C ARG A 110 18.66 1.29 16.04
N ALA A 111 18.65 2.08 14.97
CA ALA A 111 19.05 1.69 13.64
C ALA A 111 20.12 2.65 13.11
N ALA A 112 20.91 2.18 12.15
CA ALA A 112 21.83 2.99 11.37
C ALA A 112 21.20 3.30 10.02
N GLN A 113 21.25 4.55 9.59
CA GLN A 113 20.79 4.94 8.26
C GLN A 113 21.84 4.66 7.21
N VAL A 114 21.42 4.12 6.07
CA VAL A 114 22.25 3.90 4.88
C VAL A 114 21.47 4.30 3.63
N ASP A 115 22.18 4.60 2.55
CA ASP A 115 21.58 4.94 1.27
C ASP A 115 21.86 3.83 0.25
N LEU A 116 20.77 3.27 -0.30
CA LEU A 116 20.81 2.25 -1.36
C LEU A 116 20.76 2.97 -2.71
N ARG A 117 21.74 2.72 -3.56
CA ARG A 117 21.79 3.32 -4.90
C ARG A 117 20.70 2.77 -5.81
N MET A 118 20.40 1.47 -5.69
CA MET A 118 19.44 0.82 -6.57
C MET A 118 18.83 -0.41 -5.89
N VAL A 119 17.50 -0.51 -5.97
CA VAL A 119 16.75 -1.70 -5.56
C VAL A 119 15.92 -2.17 -6.74
N GLU A 120 16.11 -3.43 -7.13
CA GLU A 120 15.43 -4.08 -8.25
C GLU A 120 14.54 -5.21 -7.72
N VAL A 121 13.28 -5.21 -8.09
CA VAL A 121 12.30 -6.27 -7.77
C VAL A 121 11.64 -6.71 -9.07
N GLY A 122 12.06 -7.87 -9.60
CA GLY A 122 11.76 -8.22 -10.98
C GLY A 122 12.32 -7.17 -11.95
N ASP A 123 11.49 -6.64 -12.82
CA ASP A 123 11.86 -5.58 -13.77
C ASP A 123 11.69 -4.15 -13.22
N ILE A 124 11.13 -4.02 -12.01
CA ILE A 124 10.92 -2.74 -11.34
C ILE A 124 12.24 -2.28 -10.72
N VAL A 125 12.64 -1.04 -11.01
CA VAL A 125 13.92 -0.47 -10.55
C VAL A 125 13.68 0.88 -9.89
N VAL A 126 14.03 0.99 -8.60
CA VAL A 126 13.97 2.24 -7.86
C VAL A 126 15.37 2.62 -7.37
N ARG A 127 15.70 3.90 -7.48
CA ARG A 127 17.03 4.42 -7.16
C ARG A 127 16.98 5.39 -5.99
N ASP A 128 18.14 5.53 -5.34
CA ASP A 128 18.41 6.52 -4.29
C ASP A 128 17.39 6.44 -3.14
N LEU A 129 17.41 5.30 -2.48
CA LEU A 129 16.47 4.98 -1.40
C LEU A 129 17.14 4.97 -0.04
N PRO A 130 16.67 5.77 0.93
CA PRO A 130 17.11 5.62 2.30
C PRO A 130 16.60 4.31 2.90
N ALA A 131 17.45 3.67 3.67
CA ALA A 131 17.16 2.43 4.37
C ALA A 131 17.74 2.44 5.79
N LEU A 132 17.25 1.56 6.62
CA LEU A 132 17.73 1.36 7.98
C LEU A 132 18.40 0.00 8.11
N VAL A 133 19.55 -0.03 8.74
CA VAL A 133 20.19 -1.26 9.21
C VAL A 133 19.81 -1.46 10.67
N ILE A 134 19.27 -2.62 10.98
CA ILE A 134 18.81 -3.00 12.32
C ILE A 134 19.60 -4.22 12.81
N PRO A 135 20.03 -4.26 14.07
CA PRO A 135 20.69 -5.42 14.65
C PRO A 135 19.86 -6.70 14.49
N ASP A 136 20.51 -7.82 14.22
CA ASP A 136 19.85 -9.10 13.92
C ASP A 136 18.93 -9.61 15.04
N ASN A 137 19.23 -9.27 16.28
CA ASN A 137 18.39 -9.61 17.44
C ASN A 137 17.08 -8.81 17.50
N MET A 138 16.93 -7.76 16.71
CA MET A 138 15.73 -6.92 16.64
C MET A 138 14.93 -7.06 15.34
N LEU A 139 15.50 -7.70 14.32
CA LEU A 139 14.87 -7.87 13.02
C LEU A 139 15.12 -9.28 12.48
N ASN A 140 14.06 -10.07 12.29
CA ASN A 140 14.17 -11.44 11.81
C ASN A 140 14.21 -11.56 10.29
N VAL A 141 13.66 -10.58 9.56
CA VAL A 141 13.54 -10.57 8.10
C VAL A 141 13.68 -9.16 7.58
N ASN A 142 14.32 -8.99 6.41
CA ASN A 142 14.40 -7.66 5.77
C ASN A 142 13.02 -7.21 5.31
N LEU A 143 12.71 -5.92 5.45
CA LEU A 143 11.41 -5.35 5.10
C LEU A 143 11.55 -4.39 3.92
N LEU A 144 10.75 -4.63 2.88
CA LEU A 144 10.60 -3.71 1.76
C LEU A 144 9.48 -2.72 2.09
N GLY A 145 9.85 -1.63 2.74
CA GLY A 145 8.92 -0.65 3.30
C GLY A 145 8.55 0.49 2.37
N MET A 146 7.92 1.52 2.95
CA MET A 146 7.31 2.62 2.20
C MET A 146 8.29 3.49 1.41
N THR A 147 9.57 3.53 1.75
CA THR A 147 10.56 4.24 0.90
C THR A 147 10.65 3.64 -0.51
N PHE A 148 10.40 2.34 -0.68
CA PHE A 148 10.26 1.70 -1.98
C PHE A 148 8.82 1.76 -2.49
N LEU A 149 7.85 1.34 -1.67
CA LEU A 149 6.45 1.17 -2.08
C LEU A 149 5.79 2.47 -2.55
N SER A 150 6.17 3.62 -2.01
CA SER A 150 5.67 4.93 -2.45
C SER A 150 6.20 5.38 -3.83
N ARG A 151 7.21 4.70 -4.37
CA ARG A 151 7.80 5.00 -5.68
C ARG A 151 7.20 4.17 -6.81
N VAL A 152 6.32 3.22 -6.48
CA VAL A 152 5.66 2.32 -7.41
C VAL A 152 4.16 2.33 -7.14
N ARG A 153 3.37 1.95 -8.13
CA ARG A 153 1.96 1.63 -7.88
C ARG A 153 1.89 0.21 -7.34
N TRP A 154 1.04 0.01 -6.37
CA TRP A 154 0.76 -1.33 -5.88
C TRP A 154 -0.71 -1.50 -5.53
N SER A 155 -1.20 -2.71 -5.72
CA SER A 155 -2.55 -3.10 -5.34
C SER A 155 -2.56 -4.51 -4.79
N HIS A 156 -3.48 -4.78 -3.87
CA HIS A 156 -3.66 -6.10 -3.30
C HIS A 156 -5.08 -6.60 -3.59
N GLU A 157 -5.17 -7.76 -4.23
CA GLU A 157 -6.45 -8.41 -4.51
C GLU A 157 -6.31 -9.93 -4.43
N ARG A 158 -7.23 -10.58 -3.68
CA ARG A 158 -7.34 -12.06 -3.61
C ARG A 158 -6.02 -12.78 -3.35
N GLY A 159 -5.24 -12.32 -2.37
CA GLY A 159 -3.95 -12.92 -2.02
C GLY A 159 -2.83 -12.70 -3.05
N LYS A 160 -3.01 -11.74 -3.94
CA LYS A 160 -1.98 -11.29 -4.89
C LYS A 160 -1.68 -9.82 -4.66
N LEU A 161 -0.42 -9.49 -4.58
CA LEU A 161 0.08 -8.13 -4.59
C LEU A 161 0.65 -7.85 -5.97
N MET A 162 0.16 -6.80 -6.62
CA MET A 162 0.68 -6.32 -7.90
C MET A 162 1.52 -5.08 -7.65
N LEU A 163 2.72 -5.05 -8.19
CA LEU A 163 3.62 -3.89 -8.22
C LEU A 163 3.76 -3.44 -9.67
N GLU A 164 3.75 -2.11 -9.91
CA GLU A 164 3.84 -1.52 -11.26
C GLU A 164 4.69 -0.24 -11.25
N GLN A 165 5.49 -0.07 -12.31
CA GLN A 165 6.32 1.13 -12.54
C GLN A 165 6.14 1.67 -13.96
#